data_07011ff45c00fbe2b22625024125ad28
#
_entry.id   07011ff45c00fbe2b22625024125ad28
#
_cell.length_a   1.000
_cell.length_b   1.000
_cell.length_c   1.000
_cell.angle_alpha   90.00
_cell.angle_beta   90.00
_cell.angle_gamma   90.00
#
_symmetry.space_group_name_H-M   'P 1'
#
loop_
_entity.id
_entity.type
_entity.pdbx_description
1 polymer ?
#
loop_
_entity_poly.entity_id
_entity_poly.type
_entity_poly.pdbx_seq_one_letter_code
_entity_poly.pdbx_strand_id
1 'polypeptide(L)'
;VRLLAALQEDLYNDRYDAAEKVARLMVSSYPDDPLGHLFTGITLVTAAYDAEEALREREFRTSLAAAERLAGLQIASGDRHTRAWGFLVLGHAASYRAVWEAKFGSKLTAARAGRTAAGLYERGLRADSTVYDLYFGLGLYHYWKSAKAGVLRWLGIVSDDKERGLRELETAAEGSLISREAARSSLVWVRLDRKEYREAVALGDSLMRRYPHSRSFLWPVAEAQYRLGRYADAAAAYGRLREMLREEPGNYYNLIECDYRIARCFEMMGLPGEWAGTAADVSGYMGEVSEETQERQRERLEYLGVAGE
;
A
#
# COMPACT_ATOMS: atom_id res chain seq x y z
N VAL A 1 -0.48 -21.65 -9.13
CA VAL A 1 -1.46 -20.69 -9.63
C VAL A 1 -2.66 -20.57 -8.68
N ARG A 2 -3.36 -21.68 -8.30
CA ARG A 2 -4.59 -21.59 -7.46
C ARG A 2 -4.31 -20.99 -6.07
N LEU A 3 -3.25 -21.44 -5.37
CA LEU A 3 -2.89 -20.90 -4.05
C LEU A 3 -2.56 -19.40 -4.13
N LEU A 4 -1.81 -18.98 -5.13
CA LEU A 4 -1.49 -17.57 -5.33
C LEU A 4 -2.74 -16.72 -5.54
N ALA A 5 -3.68 -17.18 -6.36
CA ALA A 5 -4.95 -16.46 -6.58
C ALA A 5 -5.79 -16.35 -5.29
N ALA A 6 -5.86 -17.43 -4.48
CA ALA A 6 -6.56 -17.41 -3.20
C ALA A 6 -5.87 -16.46 -2.21
N LEU A 7 -4.54 -16.49 -2.12
CA LEU A 7 -3.77 -15.57 -1.29
C LEU A 7 -4.03 -14.12 -1.67
N GLN A 8 -3.97 -13.79 -2.96
CA GLN A 8 -4.21 -12.43 -3.44
C GLN A 8 -5.65 -11.98 -3.19
N GLU A 9 -6.63 -12.87 -3.35
CA GLU A 9 -8.03 -12.60 -3.03
C GLU A 9 -8.19 -12.24 -1.54
N ASP A 10 -7.54 -12.98 -0.64
CA ASP A 10 -7.58 -12.69 0.79
C ASP A 10 -6.80 -11.41 1.14
N LEU A 11 -5.59 -11.25 0.58
CA LEU A 11 -4.73 -10.09 0.83
C LEU A 11 -5.40 -8.78 0.40
N TYR A 12 -6.00 -8.75 -0.80
CA TYR A 12 -6.65 -7.54 -1.31
C TYR A 12 -8.04 -7.27 -0.71
N ASN A 13 -8.64 -8.21 0.01
CA ASN A 13 -9.82 -7.98 0.84
C ASN A 13 -9.48 -7.79 2.33
N ASP A 14 -8.22 -7.49 2.65
CA ASP A 14 -7.67 -7.22 3.98
C ASP A 14 -7.86 -8.39 4.98
N ARG A 15 -8.09 -9.61 4.47
CA ARG A 15 -8.16 -10.84 5.26
C ARG A 15 -6.76 -11.41 5.52
N TYR A 16 -5.94 -10.66 6.28
CA TYR A 16 -4.52 -10.95 6.46
C TYR A 16 -4.23 -12.32 7.07
N ASP A 17 -5.00 -12.75 8.05
CA ASP A 17 -4.85 -14.09 8.65
C ASP A 17 -5.12 -15.22 7.65
N ALA A 18 -6.10 -15.05 6.78
CA ALA A 18 -6.40 -16.02 5.73
C ALA A 18 -5.30 -16.04 4.67
N ALA A 19 -4.84 -14.86 4.23
CA ALA A 19 -3.73 -14.71 3.30
C ALA A 19 -2.45 -15.37 3.85
N GLU A 20 -2.15 -15.17 5.13
CA GLU A 20 -0.99 -15.79 5.78
C GLU A 20 -1.09 -17.33 5.84
N LYS A 21 -2.27 -17.88 6.15
CA LYS A 21 -2.49 -19.34 6.11
C LYS A 21 -2.21 -19.90 4.72
N VAL A 22 -2.66 -19.21 3.66
CA VAL A 22 -2.38 -19.65 2.28
C VAL A 22 -0.90 -19.50 1.95
N ALA A 23 -0.22 -18.42 2.38
CA ALA A 23 1.22 -18.25 2.19
C ALA A 23 2.03 -19.38 2.86
N ARG A 24 1.69 -19.76 4.10
CA ARG A 24 2.30 -20.90 4.80
C ARG A 24 2.05 -22.23 4.07
N LEU A 25 0.85 -22.41 3.51
CA LEU A 25 0.57 -23.58 2.68
C LEU A 25 1.42 -23.59 1.41
N MET A 26 1.67 -22.42 0.79
CA MET A 26 2.60 -22.32 -0.34
C MET A 26 4.02 -22.74 0.07
N VAL A 27 4.52 -22.27 1.22
CA VAL A 27 5.85 -22.67 1.74
C VAL A 27 5.95 -24.18 1.95
N SER A 28 4.93 -24.80 2.53
CA SER A 28 4.95 -26.25 2.79
C SER A 28 4.79 -27.09 1.52
N SER A 29 3.99 -26.60 0.55
CA SER A 29 3.74 -27.31 -0.72
C SER A 29 4.86 -27.15 -1.74
N TYR A 30 5.59 -26.03 -1.68
CA TYR A 30 6.65 -25.65 -2.62
C TYR A 30 7.86 -25.07 -1.86
N PRO A 31 8.60 -25.90 -1.08
CA PRO A 31 9.64 -25.41 -0.18
C PRO A 31 10.83 -24.74 -0.87
N ASP A 32 11.04 -25.03 -2.15
CA ASP A 32 12.11 -24.43 -2.96
C ASP A 32 11.65 -23.17 -3.73
N ASP A 33 10.34 -22.82 -3.69
CA ASP A 33 9.80 -21.64 -4.32
C ASP A 33 9.83 -20.45 -3.34
N PRO A 34 10.49 -19.34 -3.68
CA PRO A 34 10.56 -18.16 -2.82
C PRO A 34 9.23 -17.43 -2.60
N LEU A 35 8.22 -17.66 -3.46
CA LEU A 35 6.98 -16.87 -3.46
C LEU A 35 6.18 -17.05 -2.15
N GLY A 36 6.13 -18.24 -1.58
CA GLY A 36 5.44 -18.45 -0.31
C GLY A 36 6.01 -17.57 0.81
N HIS A 37 7.34 -17.54 0.93
CA HIS A 37 8.04 -16.70 1.90
C HIS A 37 7.91 -15.21 1.57
N LEU A 38 7.99 -14.82 0.30
CA LEU A 38 7.80 -13.45 -0.12
C LEU A 38 6.41 -12.94 0.25
N PHE A 39 5.35 -13.70 -0.07
CA PHE A 39 3.98 -13.31 0.24
C PHE A 39 3.67 -13.33 1.73
N THR A 40 4.31 -14.19 2.53
CA THR A 40 4.26 -14.09 3.99
C THR A 40 4.77 -12.71 4.44
N GLY A 41 5.94 -12.29 3.94
CA GLY A 41 6.48 -10.96 4.25
C GLY A 41 5.58 -9.82 3.77
N ILE A 42 5.02 -9.93 2.55
CA ILE A 42 4.08 -8.93 2.00
C ILE A 42 2.84 -8.82 2.88
N THR A 43 2.23 -9.92 3.27
CA THR A 43 1.03 -9.94 4.14
C THR A 43 1.33 -9.26 5.48
N LEU A 44 2.46 -9.60 6.11
CA LEU A 44 2.85 -9.02 7.39
C LEU A 44 3.08 -7.50 7.32
N VAL A 45 3.78 -7.01 6.31
CA VAL A 45 4.01 -5.56 6.18
C VAL A 45 2.74 -4.82 5.81
N THR A 46 1.85 -5.42 5.01
CA THR A 46 0.58 -4.81 4.64
C THR A 46 -0.33 -4.70 5.87
N ALA A 47 -0.42 -5.76 6.69
CA ALA A 47 -1.17 -5.74 7.95
C ALA A 47 -0.61 -4.69 8.93
N ALA A 48 0.72 -4.63 9.11
CA ALA A 48 1.35 -3.62 9.96
C ALA A 48 1.10 -2.18 9.45
N TYR A 49 1.14 -1.99 8.14
CA TYR A 49 0.87 -0.69 7.52
C TYR A 49 -0.58 -0.26 7.70
N ASP A 50 -1.53 -1.18 7.53
CA ASP A 50 -2.96 -0.94 7.71
C ASP A 50 -3.32 -0.70 9.19
N ALA A 51 -2.66 -1.41 10.12
CA ALA A 51 -2.83 -1.19 11.55
C ALA A 51 -2.14 0.09 12.08
N GLU A 52 -1.30 0.76 11.26
CA GLU A 52 -0.46 1.89 11.68
C GLU A 52 0.55 1.56 12.79
N GLU A 53 0.88 0.27 12.97
CA GLU A 53 1.75 -0.25 14.02
C GLU A 53 2.83 -1.19 13.48
N ALA A 54 4.02 -1.17 14.09
CA ALA A 54 5.16 -2.01 13.71
C ALA A 54 4.99 -3.47 14.18
N LEU A 55 3.92 -4.14 13.74
CA LEU A 55 3.57 -5.48 14.16
C LEU A 55 4.47 -6.53 13.54
N ARG A 56 4.90 -7.52 14.33
CA ARG A 56 5.59 -8.75 13.89
C ARG A 56 6.83 -8.51 13.00
N GLU A 57 7.62 -7.47 13.26
CA GLU A 57 8.82 -7.11 12.47
C GLU A 57 9.80 -8.27 12.29
N ARG A 58 10.06 -9.03 13.35
CA ARG A 58 11.00 -10.16 13.29
C ARG A 58 10.55 -11.21 12.27
N GLU A 59 9.27 -11.54 12.25
CA GLU A 59 8.71 -12.53 11.31
C GLU A 59 8.74 -11.99 9.88
N PHE A 60 8.37 -10.73 9.68
CA PHE A 60 8.51 -10.04 8.40
C PHE A 60 9.94 -10.12 7.86
N ARG A 61 10.94 -9.73 8.65
CA ARG A 61 12.35 -9.78 8.24
C ARG A 61 12.84 -11.20 7.95
N THR A 62 12.42 -12.17 8.76
CA THR A 62 12.78 -13.58 8.58
C THR A 62 12.20 -14.16 7.30
N SER A 63 10.93 -13.86 7.00
CA SER A 63 10.26 -14.30 5.76
C SER A 63 10.95 -13.73 4.53
N LEU A 64 11.27 -12.44 4.52
CA LEU A 64 12.00 -11.85 3.40
C LEU A 64 13.41 -12.45 3.23
N ALA A 65 14.13 -12.71 4.31
CA ALA A 65 15.46 -13.35 4.24
C ALA A 65 15.39 -14.76 3.66
N ALA A 66 14.36 -15.54 4.00
CA ALA A 66 14.13 -16.86 3.40
C ALA A 66 13.81 -16.75 1.90
N ALA A 67 12.94 -15.81 1.49
CA ALA A 67 12.65 -15.56 0.08
C ALA A 67 13.91 -15.17 -0.69
N GLU A 68 14.75 -14.30 -0.14
CA GLU A 68 16.00 -13.85 -0.78
C GLU A 68 17.00 -14.99 -0.97
N ARG A 69 17.14 -15.87 0.02
CA ARG A 69 18.04 -17.02 -0.08
C ARG A 69 17.61 -17.94 -1.23
N LEU A 70 16.32 -18.26 -1.35
CA LEU A 70 15.79 -19.10 -2.43
C LEU A 70 15.90 -18.39 -3.79
N ALA A 71 15.59 -17.11 -3.85
CA ALA A 71 15.75 -16.31 -5.09
C ALA A 71 17.22 -16.24 -5.55
N GLY A 72 18.18 -16.24 -4.61
CA GLY A 72 19.60 -16.34 -4.92
C GLY A 72 19.95 -17.64 -5.67
N LEU A 73 19.33 -18.76 -5.31
CA LEU A 73 19.49 -20.04 -6.02
C LEU A 73 18.88 -19.98 -7.44
N GLN A 74 17.71 -19.36 -7.60
CA GLN A 74 17.10 -19.15 -8.93
C GLN A 74 17.98 -18.29 -9.85
N ILE A 75 18.62 -17.25 -9.32
CA ILE A 75 19.53 -16.41 -10.08
C ILE A 75 20.76 -17.18 -10.55
N ALA A 76 21.24 -18.13 -9.76
CA ALA A 76 22.38 -18.98 -10.11
C ALA A 76 22.02 -20.02 -11.19
N SER A 77 20.74 -20.27 -11.48
CA SER A 77 20.33 -21.19 -12.56
C SER A 77 20.76 -20.70 -13.94
N GLY A 78 20.89 -21.61 -14.91
CA GLY A 78 21.23 -21.26 -16.28
C GLY A 78 20.07 -20.61 -17.06
N ASP A 79 18.82 -20.85 -16.66
CA ASP A 79 17.62 -20.35 -17.35
C ASP A 79 17.37 -18.86 -17.11
N ARG A 80 17.23 -18.11 -18.22
CA ARG A 80 17.05 -16.64 -18.18
C ARG A 80 15.75 -16.21 -17.50
N HIS A 81 14.67 -16.97 -17.71
CA HIS A 81 13.36 -16.66 -17.16
C HIS A 81 13.35 -16.85 -15.63
N THR A 82 13.83 -18.00 -15.15
CA THR A 82 14.01 -18.27 -13.73
C THR A 82 14.89 -17.24 -13.04
N ARG A 83 15.98 -16.80 -13.71
CA ARG A 83 16.85 -15.73 -13.21
C ARG A 83 16.11 -14.40 -13.07
N ALA A 84 15.27 -14.04 -14.03
CA ALA A 84 14.47 -12.81 -13.97
C ALA A 84 13.47 -12.84 -12.79
N TRP A 85 12.83 -13.99 -12.55
CA TRP A 85 11.97 -14.20 -11.37
C TRP A 85 12.75 -14.10 -10.05
N GLY A 86 13.95 -14.66 -9.99
CA GLY A 86 14.82 -14.48 -8.82
C GLY A 86 15.13 -13.00 -8.54
N PHE A 87 15.44 -12.21 -9.59
CA PHE A 87 15.62 -10.76 -9.43
C PHE A 87 14.34 -10.03 -9.04
N LEU A 88 13.17 -10.46 -9.52
CA LEU A 88 11.87 -9.95 -9.11
C LEU A 88 11.68 -10.13 -7.59
N VAL A 89 11.88 -11.33 -7.09
CA VAL A 89 11.74 -11.65 -5.65
C VAL A 89 12.69 -10.81 -4.80
N LEU A 90 13.98 -10.73 -5.18
CA LEU A 90 14.95 -9.87 -4.48
C LEU A 90 14.54 -8.40 -4.52
N GLY A 91 14.05 -7.92 -5.67
CA GLY A 91 13.55 -6.56 -5.84
C GLY A 91 12.35 -6.28 -4.95
N HIS A 92 11.39 -7.20 -4.88
CA HIS A 92 10.23 -7.07 -4.00
C HIS A 92 10.64 -7.10 -2.52
N ALA A 93 11.52 -8.01 -2.10
CA ALA A 93 12.01 -8.05 -0.73
C ALA A 93 12.66 -6.71 -0.32
N ALA A 94 13.49 -6.14 -1.19
CA ALA A 94 14.10 -4.82 -0.96
C ALA A 94 13.06 -3.68 -0.95
N SER A 95 12.05 -3.73 -1.83
CA SER A 95 10.97 -2.75 -1.88
C SER A 95 10.11 -2.77 -0.61
N TYR A 96 9.73 -3.95 -0.13
CA TYR A 96 8.92 -4.05 1.08
C TYR A 96 9.72 -3.70 2.35
N ARG A 97 11.03 -3.95 2.38
CA ARG A 97 11.90 -3.34 3.41
C ARG A 97 11.89 -1.81 3.32
N ALA A 98 11.93 -1.24 2.12
CA ALA A 98 11.84 0.21 1.96
C ALA A 98 10.50 0.77 2.47
N VAL A 99 9.39 0.06 2.25
CA VAL A 99 8.07 0.41 2.79
C VAL A 99 8.09 0.38 4.32
N TRP A 100 8.60 -0.70 4.92
CA TRP A 100 8.73 -0.82 6.38
C TRP A 100 9.57 0.32 6.98
N GLU A 101 10.76 0.55 6.42
CA GLU A 101 11.66 1.59 6.90
C GLU A 101 11.11 3.00 6.70
N ALA A 102 10.33 3.23 5.64
CA ALA A 102 9.71 4.53 5.40
C ALA A 102 8.61 4.84 6.43
N LYS A 103 7.91 3.83 6.91
CA LYS A 103 6.80 3.95 7.85
C LYS A 103 7.25 3.91 9.30
N PHE A 104 8.06 2.92 9.67
CA PHE A 104 8.40 2.59 11.05
C PHE A 104 9.87 2.78 11.41
N GLY A 105 10.72 3.06 10.44
CA GLY A 105 12.17 3.15 10.62
C GLY A 105 12.80 4.42 10.06
N SER A 106 13.89 4.26 9.34
CA SER A 106 14.72 5.36 8.84
C SER A 106 14.42 5.69 7.37
N LYS A 107 14.06 6.94 7.08
CA LYS A 107 13.86 7.45 5.71
C LYS A 107 15.11 7.26 4.83
N LEU A 108 16.31 7.37 5.41
CA LEU A 108 17.57 7.15 4.68
C LEU A 108 17.75 5.68 4.31
N THR A 109 17.45 4.77 5.24
CA THR A 109 17.46 3.31 4.99
C THR A 109 16.42 2.94 3.94
N ALA A 110 15.22 3.50 4.02
CA ALA A 110 14.18 3.33 3.01
C ALA A 110 14.64 3.75 1.61
N ALA A 111 15.27 4.92 1.48
CA ALA A 111 15.77 5.41 0.21
C ALA A 111 16.88 4.51 -0.38
N ARG A 112 17.77 3.97 0.46
CA ARG A 112 18.81 3.02 0.03
C ARG A 112 18.20 1.70 -0.45
N ALA A 113 17.26 1.15 0.32
CA ALA A 113 16.56 -0.08 -0.03
C ALA A 113 15.76 0.07 -1.34
N GLY A 114 15.08 1.19 -1.54
CA GLY A 114 14.36 1.48 -2.79
C GLY A 114 15.29 1.57 -4.00
N ARG A 115 16.48 2.16 -3.86
CA ARG A 115 17.50 2.18 -4.92
C ARG A 115 18.03 0.79 -5.22
N THR A 116 18.27 -0.03 -4.21
CA THR A 116 18.67 -1.42 -4.36
C THR A 116 17.61 -2.21 -5.13
N ALA A 117 16.35 -2.04 -4.77
CA ALA A 117 15.22 -2.67 -5.45
C ALA A 117 15.18 -2.33 -6.95
N ALA A 118 15.30 -1.04 -7.28
CA ALA A 118 15.31 -0.59 -8.68
C ALA A 118 16.43 -1.26 -9.49
N GLY A 119 17.67 -1.30 -8.96
CA GLY A 119 18.77 -1.98 -9.60
C GLY A 119 18.55 -3.49 -9.79
N LEU A 120 17.84 -4.15 -8.89
CA LEU A 120 17.47 -5.56 -9.01
C LEU A 120 16.43 -5.78 -10.11
N TYR A 121 15.39 -4.95 -10.18
CA TYR A 121 14.39 -5.00 -11.25
C TYR A 121 15.02 -4.76 -12.63
N GLU A 122 15.93 -3.80 -12.77
CA GLU A 122 16.67 -3.58 -14.01
C GLU A 122 17.51 -4.79 -14.42
N ARG A 123 18.13 -5.49 -13.46
CA ARG A 123 18.86 -6.73 -13.73
C ARG A 123 17.92 -7.84 -14.18
N GLY A 124 16.72 -7.92 -13.58
CA GLY A 124 15.67 -8.85 -14.01
C GLY A 124 15.25 -8.60 -15.46
N LEU A 125 14.95 -7.36 -15.83
CA LEU A 125 14.58 -6.98 -17.21
C LEU A 125 15.70 -7.26 -18.22
N ARG A 126 16.97 -7.09 -17.83
CA ARG A 126 18.10 -7.50 -18.69
C ARG A 126 18.19 -9.01 -18.88
N ALA A 127 17.76 -9.80 -17.89
CA ALA A 127 17.69 -11.26 -18.01
C ALA A 127 16.51 -11.69 -18.89
N ASP A 128 15.30 -11.19 -18.60
CA ASP A 128 14.09 -11.46 -19.37
C ASP A 128 13.08 -10.30 -19.26
N SER A 129 12.94 -9.52 -20.31
CA SER A 129 12.01 -8.38 -20.38
C SER A 129 10.53 -8.77 -20.48
N THR A 130 10.22 -10.07 -20.65
CA THR A 130 8.83 -10.57 -20.70
C THR A 130 8.25 -10.82 -19.30
N VAL A 131 9.03 -10.69 -18.23
CA VAL A 131 8.54 -10.74 -16.84
C VAL A 131 8.00 -9.34 -16.47
N TYR A 132 6.74 -9.09 -16.84
CA TYR A 132 6.10 -7.77 -16.70
C TYR A 132 5.98 -7.30 -15.24
N ASP A 133 6.01 -8.20 -14.28
CA ASP A 133 6.00 -7.89 -12.84
C ASP A 133 7.18 -7.00 -12.40
N LEU A 134 8.30 -7.05 -13.12
CA LEU A 134 9.47 -6.21 -12.87
C LEU A 134 9.19 -4.71 -13.10
N TYR A 135 8.28 -4.39 -14.02
CA TYR A 135 7.87 -3.01 -14.29
C TYR A 135 7.08 -2.38 -13.15
N PHE A 136 6.40 -3.18 -12.34
CA PHE A 136 5.67 -2.66 -11.17
C PHE A 136 6.61 -1.92 -10.20
N GLY A 137 7.66 -2.60 -9.75
CA GLY A 137 8.61 -2.01 -8.80
C GLY A 137 9.42 -0.85 -9.39
N LEU A 138 9.79 -0.93 -10.68
CA LEU A 138 10.46 0.17 -11.38
C LEU A 138 9.55 1.38 -11.54
N GLY A 139 8.30 1.16 -11.93
CA GLY A 139 7.31 2.22 -12.09
C GLY A 139 7.08 2.99 -10.79
N LEU A 140 6.92 2.27 -9.67
CA LEU A 140 6.84 2.88 -8.35
C LEU A 140 8.08 3.72 -8.02
N TYR A 141 9.26 3.16 -8.24
CA TYR A 141 10.53 3.85 -7.94
C TYR A 141 10.69 5.11 -8.78
N HIS A 142 10.53 5.03 -10.09
CA HIS A 142 10.72 6.18 -11.00
C HIS A 142 9.71 7.28 -10.72
N TYR A 143 8.44 6.92 -10.54
CA TYR A 143 7.39 7.89 -10.29
C TYR A 143 7.61 8.61 -8.96
N TRP A 144 7.68 7.87 -7.84
CA TRP A 144 7.71 8.49 -6.52
C TRP A 144 9.05 9.13 -6.17
N LYS A 145 10.17 8.62 -6.69
CA LYS A 145 11.45 9.32 -6.62
C LYS A 145 11.33 10.73 -7.21
N SER A 146 10.73 10.84 -8.37
CA SER A 146 10.57 12.12 -9.08
C SER A 146 9.51 13.01 -8.43
N ALA A 147 8.37 12.44 -7.98
CA ALA A 147 7.30 13.17 -7.30
C ALA A 147 7.75 13.80 -5.98
N LYS A 148 8.57 13.08 -5.21
CA LYS A 148 9.07 13.53 -3.89
C LYS A 148 10.38 14.32 -3.94
N ALA A 149 11.00 14.45 -5.11
CA ALA A 149 12.31 15.10 -5.24
C ALA A 149 12.27 16.64 -5.04
N GLY A 150 11.10 17.28 -5.17
CA GLY A 150 10.91 18.71 -4.89
C GLY A 150 12.04 19.60 -5.44
N VAL A 151 12.74 20.31 -4.53
CA VAL A 151 13.83 21.23 -4.85
C VAL A 151 15.00 20.54 -5.57
N LEU A 152 15.32 19.26 -5.25
CA LEU A 152 16.43 18.53 -5.89
C LEU A 152 16.18 18.32 -7.41
N ARG A 153 14.93 18.18 -7.81
CA ARG A 153 14.56 18.10 -9.23
C ARG A 153 14.71 19.47 -9.89
N TRP A 154 14.28 20.54 -9.23
CA TRP A 154 14.45 21.90 -9.74
C TRP A 154 15.93 22.28 -9.95
N LEU A 155 16.83 21.76 -9.06
CA LEU A 155 18.27 21.92 -9.20
C LEU A 155 18.93 20.98 -10.24
N GLY A 156 18.14 20.15 -10.94
CA GLY A 156 18.67 19.19 -11.90
C GLY A 156 19.43 17.99 -11.30
N ILE A 157 19.39 17.81 -9.97
CA ILE A 157 20.09 16.73 -9.27
C ILE A 157 19.37 15.38 -9.43
N VAL A 158 18.02 15.41 -9.59
CA VAL A 158 17.17 14.25 -9.80
C VAL A 158 16.40 14.42 -11.10
N SER A 159 16.44 13.39 -11.97
CA SER A 159 15.68 13.35 -13.22
C SER A 159 14.17 13.35 -12.96
N ASP A 160 13.40 13.93 -13.89
CA ASP A 160 11.94 13.78 -13.91
C ASP A 160 11.55 12.53 -14.69
N ASP A 161 11.37 11.43 -13.96
CA ASP A 161 11.01 10.12 -14.53
C ASP A 161 9.53 9.77 -14.33
N LYS A 162 8.65 10.76 -13.97
CA LYS A 162 7.22 10.51 -13.68
C LYS A 162 6.51 9.82 -14.84
N GLU A 163 6.69 10.32 -16.06
CA GLU A 163 6.03 9.72 -17.23
C GLU A 163 6.57 8.33 -17.57
N ARG A 164 7.85 8.09 -17.31
CA ARG A 164 8.43 6.76 -17.40
C ARG A 164 7.81 5.81 -16.38
N GLY A 165 7.76 6.23 -15.11
CA GLY A 165 7.17 5.45 -14.03
C GLY A 165 5.69 5.15 -14.26
N LEU A 166 4.93 6.11 -14.81
CA LEU A 166 3.54 5.90 -15.19
C LEU A 166 3.39 4.78 -16.24
N ARG A 167 4.15 4.86 -17.35
CA ARG A 167 4.12 3.83 -18.39
C ARG A 167 4.54 2.44 -17.88
N GLU A 168 5.54 2.38 -17.01
CA GLU A 168 5.97 1.13 -16.38
C GLU A 168 4.86 0.53 -15.50
N LEU A 169 4.14 1.34 -14.72
CA LEU A 169 2.98 0.89 -13.95
C LEU A 169 1.82 0.42 -14.85
N GLU A 170 1.53 1.13 -15.93
CA GLU A 170 0.52 0.73 -16.92
C GLU A 170 0.90 -0.62 -17.56
N THR A 171 2.15 -0.79 -17.95
CA THR A 171 2.68 -2.07 -18.46
C THR A 171 2.49 -3.21 -17.46
N ALA A 172 2.80 -2.96 -16.18
CA ALA A 172 2.59 -3.94 -15.12
C ALA A 172 1.10 -4.24 -14.88
N ALA A 173 0.25 -3.24 -14.90
CA ALA A 173 -1.20 -3.39 -14.71
C ALA A 173 -1.87 -4.25 -15.81
N GLU A 174 -1.30 -4.28 -17.01
CA GLU A 174 -1.80 -5.08 -18.12
C GLU A 174 -1.19 -6.49 -18.15
N GLY A 175 0.14 -6.61 -17.98
CA GLY A 175 0.89 -7.82 -18.29
C GLY A 175 1.33 -8.66 -17.09
N SER A 176 1.34 -8.11 -15.85
CA SER A 176 1.87 -8.83 -14.69
C SER A 176 1.06 -10.04 -14.30
N LEU A 177 1.74 -11.04 -13.76
CA LEU A 177 1.15 -12.26 -13.22
C LEU A 177 0.77 -12.11 -11.73
N ILE A 178 1.67 -11.55 -10.92
CA ILE A 178 1.49 -11.41 -9.47
C ILE A 178 1.28 -9.97 -9.02
N SER A 179 1.72 -8.97 -9.78
CA SER A 179 1.70 -7.56 -9.41
C SER A 179 0.59 -6.73 -10.06
N ARG A 180 -0.27 -7.35 -10.86
CA ARG A 180 -1.30 -6.65 -11.66
C ARG A 180 -2.19 -5.74 -10.81
N GLU A 181 -2.81 -6.28 -9.78
CA GLU A 181 -3.75 -5.51 -8.96
C GLU A 181 -3.04 -4.49 -8.08
N ALA A 182 -1.81 -4.80 -7.61
CA ALA A 182 -0.96 -3.85 -6.92
C ALA A 182 -0.56 -2.68 -7.82
N ALA A 183 -0.25 -2.94 -9.10
CA ALA A 183 0.03 -1.90 -10.10
C ALA A 183 -1.20 -1.03 -10.36
N ARG A 184 -2.38 -1.63 -10.52
CA ARG A 184 -3.66 -0.90 -10.69
C ARG A 184 -3.99 -0.03 -9.48
N SER A 185 -3.80 -0.56 -8.26
CA SER A 185 -3.95 0.23 -7.02
C SER A 185 -2.99 1.42 -6.99
N SER A 186 -1.72 1.18 -7.34
CA SER A 186 -0.71 2.24 -7.39
C SER A 186 -1.03 3.32 -8.42
N LEU A 187 -1.64 2.94 -9.55
CA LEU A 187 -2.12 3.90 -10.56
C LEU A 187 -3.24 4.80 -10.01
N VAL A 188 -4.08 4.35 -9.09
CA VAL A 188 -5.07 5.23 -8.44
C VAL A 188 -4.36 6.36 -7.69
N TRP A 189 -3.32 6.05 -6.92
CA TRP A 189 -2.51 7.05 -6.21
C TRP A 189 -1.74 7.98 -7.15
N VAL A 190 -1.22 7.43 -8.27
CA VAL A 190 -0.57 8.22 -9.32
C VAL A 190 -1.55 9.20 -9.95
N ARG A 191 -2.78 8.76 -10.28
CA ARG A 191 -3.84 9.63 -10.81
C ARG A 191 -4.22 10.74 -9.83
N LEU A 192 -4.28 10.42 -8.53
CA LEU A 192 -4.47 11.42 -7.47
C LEU A 192 -3.35 12.47 -7.44
N ASP A 193 -2.07 12.07 -7.46
CA ASP A 193 -0.92 12.99 -7.49
C ASP A 193 -0.95 13.89 -8.73
N ARG A 194 -1.41 13.37 -9.86
CA ARG A 194 -1.57 14.10 -11.13
C ARG A 194 -2.83 14.97 -11.18
N LYS A 195 -3.67 14.93 -10.15
CA LYS A 195 -4.99 15.60 -10.07
C LYS A 195 -5.99 15.11 -11.12
N GLU A 196 -5.80 13.92 -11.63
CA GLU A 196 -6.68 13.19 -12.55
C GLU A 196 -7.74 12.44 -11.73
N TYR A 197 -8.54 13.18 -10.96
CA TYR A 197 -9.41 12.62 -9.91
C TYR A 197 -10.54 11.74 -10.46
N ARG A 198 -11.08 12.06 -11.65
CA ARG A 198 -12.15 11.26 -12.27
C ARG A 198 -11.64 9.89 -12.67
N GLU A 199 -10.44 9.84 -13.24
CA GLU A 199 -9.74 8.62 -13.62
C GLU A 199 -9.36 7.79 -12.39
N ALA A 200 -8.94 8.44 -11.31
CA ALA A 200 -8.66 7.79 -10.03
C ALA A 200 -9.92 7.10 -9.48
N VAL A 201 -11.07 7.79 -9.46
CA VAL A 201 -12.36 7.20 -9.03
C VAL A 201 -12.74 6.03 -9.93
N ALA A 202 -12.71 6.20 -11.25
CA ALA A 202 -13.12 5.14 -12.18
C ALA A 202 -12.29 3.85 -12.03
N LEU A 203 -10.96 4.00 -11.88
CA LEU A 203 -10.05 2.88 -11.67
C LEU A 203 -10.26 2.24 -10.29
N GLY A 204 -10.37 3.06 -9.23
CA GLY A 204 -10.62 2.60 -7.87
C GLY A 204 -11.95 1.87 -7.75
N ASP A 205 -13.03 2.38 -8.33
CA ASP A 205 -14.33 1.71 -8.37
C ASP A 205 -14.26 0.34 -9.07
N SER A 206 -13.42 0.21 -10.10
CA SER A 206 -13.22 -1.09 -10.76
C SER A 206 -12.53 -2.10 -9.84
N LEU A 207 -11.59 -1.66 -8.99
CA LEU A 207 -10.94 -2.48 -7.97
C LEU A 207 -11.93 -2.83 -6.85
N MET A 208 -12.71 -1.86 -6.37
CA MET A 208 -13.71 -2.07 -5.32
C MET A 208 -14.86 -3.02 -5.73
N ARG A 209 -15.21 -3.11 -7.02
CA ARG A 209 -16.14 -4.13 -7.49
C ARG A 209 -15.60 -5.55 -7.35
N ARG A 210 -14.28 -5.72 -7.49
CA ARG A 210 -13.62 -7.02 -7.37
C ARG A 210 -13.26 -7.34 -5.92
N TYR A 211 -12.82 -6.35 -5.17
CA TYR A 211 -12.34 -6.49 -3.79
C TYR A 211 -13.12 -5.56 -2.87
N PRO A 212 -14.39 -5.92 -2.57
CA PRO A 212 -15.32 -5.01 -1.89
C PRO A 212 -14.95 -4.69 -0.44
N HIS A 213 -14.08 -5.47 0.18
CA HIS A 213 -13.64 -5.26 1.57
C HIS A 213 -12.25 -4.60 1.67
N SER A 214 -11.69 -4.12 0.56
CA SER A 214 -10.36 -3.49 0.54
C SER A 214 -10.39 -2.05 1.05
N ARG A 215 -9.87 -1.82 2.25
CA ARG A 215 -9.62 -0.48 2.77
C ARG A 215 -8.59 0.25 1.93
N SER A 216 -7.51 -0.46 1.55
CA SER A 216 -6.42 0.12 0.76
C SER A 216 -6.87 0.64 -0.61
N PHE A 217 -7.91 0.07 -1.23
CA PHE A 217 -8.47 0.55 -2.50
C PHE A 217 -9.53 1.63 -2.28
N LEU A 218 -10.26 1.59 -1.17
CA LEU A 218 -11.31 2.56 -0.88
C LEU A 218 -10.75 3.93 -0.43
N TRP A 219 -9.64 3.96 0.31
CA TRP A 219 -9.01 5.20 0.76
C TRP A 219 -8.75 6.21 -0.39
N PRO A 220 -8.03 5.84 -1.47
CA PRO A 220 -7.78 6.77 -2.55
C PRO A 220 -9.04 7.15 -3.34
N VAL A 221 -10.07 6.31 -3.39
CA VAL A 221 -11.37 6.66 -3.99
C VAL A 221 -12.05 7.75 -3.17
N ALA A 222 -12.11 7.60 -1.85
CA ALA A 222 -12.69 8.61 -0.96
C ALA A 222 -11.95 9.96 -1.08
N GLU A 223 -10.62 9.94 -1.10
CA GLU A 223 -9.82 11.16 -1.30
C GLU A 223 -10.06 11.79 -2.68
N ALA A 224 -10.17 10.99 -3.75
CA ALA A 224 -10.44 11.49 -5.09
C ALA A 224 -11.82 12.15 -5.18
N GLN A 225 -12.85 11.55 -4.56
CA GLN A 225 -14.20 12.12 -4.48
C GLN A 225 -14.18 13.45 -3.71
N TYR A 226 -13.48 13.53 -2.59
CA TYR A 226 -13.29 14.77 -1.84
C TYR A 226 -12.65 15.86 -2.71
N ARG A 227 -11.56 15.54 -3.44
CA ARG A 227 -10.87 16.47 -4.34
C ARG A 227 -11.70 16.92 -5.53
N LEU A 228 -12.69 16.12 -5.94
CA LEU A 228 -13.68 16.48 -6.97
C LEU A 228 -14.79 17.41 -6.44
N GLY A 229 -14.84 17.69 -5.13
CA GLY A 229 -15.96 18.41 -4.51
C GLY A 229 -17.22 17.56 -4.34
N ARG A 230 -17.14 16.24 -4.52
CA ARG A 230 -18.21 15.28 -4.30
C ARG A 230 -18.26 14.87 -2.84
N TYR A 231 -18.54 15.83 -1.96
CA TYR A 231 -18.40 15.65 -0.51
C TYR A 231 -19.35 14.61 0.06
N ALA A 232 -20.56 14.47 -0.47
CA ALA A 232 -21.51 13.43 -0.04
C ALA A 232 -20.98 12.02 -0.37
N ASP A 233 -20.44 11.82 -1.59
CA ASP A 233 -19.84 10.55 -2.00
C ASP A 233 -18.59 10.22 -1.17
N ALA A 234 -17.75 11.23 -0.92
CA ALA A 234 -16.57 11.10 -0.09
C ALA A 234 -16.94 10.73 1.37
N ALA A 235 -17.93 11.40 1.96
CA ALA A 235 -18.42 11.08 3.30
C ALA A 235 -18.95 9.64 3.39
N ALA A 236 -19.69 9.19 2.37
CA ALA A 236 -20.17 7.81 2.29
C ALA A 236 -19.01 6.80 2.18
N ALA A 237 -17.97 7.11 1.39
CA ALA A 237 -16.80 6.24 1.25
C ALA A 237 -15.96 6.17 2.55
N TYR A 238 -15.72 7.31 3.21
CA TYR A 238 -15.07 7.33 4.53
C TYR A 238 -15.93 6.67 5.61
N GLY A 239 -17.27 6.82 5.56
CA GLY A 239 -18.20 6.12 6.45
C GLY A 239 -18.08 4.61 6.30
N ARG A 240 -17.97 4.10 5.07
CA ARG A 240 -17.75 2.69 4.81
C ARG A 240 -16.40 2.19 5.33
N LEU A 241 -15.32 2.98 5.17
CA LEU A 241 -14.01 2.69 5.79
C LEU A 241 -14.13 2.61 7.31
N ARG A 242 -14.84 3.57 7.93
CA ARG A 242 -15.09 3.60 9.36
C ARG A 242 -15.77 2.33 9.87
N GLU A 243 -16.81 1.87 9.18
CA GLU A 243 -17.51 0.63 9.56
C GLU A 243 -16.59 -0.59 9.44
N MET A 244 -15.81 -0.71 8.37
CA MET A 244 -14.82 -1.79 8.23
C MET A 244 -13.79 -1.79 9.36
N LEU A 245 -13.35 -0.61 9.83
CA LEU A 245 -12.39 -0.47 10.92
C LEU A 245 -13.01 -0.82 12.28
N ARG A 246 -14.32 -0.56 12.47
CA ARG A 246 -15.03 -0.93 13.69
C ARG A 246 -15.21 -2.44 13.86
N GLU A 247 -15.22 -3.19 12.76
CA GLU A 247 -15.26 -4.65 12.79
C GLU A 247 -13.92 -5.26 13.29
N GLU A 248 -12.82 -4.48 13.27
CA GLU A 248 -11.48 -4.88 13.70
C GLU A 248 -10.99 -3.95 14.83
N PRO A 249 -11.28 -4.24 16.11
CA PRO A 249 -10.91 -3.38 17.22
C PRO A 249 -9.41 -3.11 17.31
N GLY A 250 -9.03 -1.88 17.66
CA GLY A 250 -7.63 -1.50 17.89
C GLY A 250 -7.05 -0.53 16.84
N ASN A 251 -7.63 -0.43 15.65
CA ASN A 251 -7.14 0.49 14.61
C ASN A 251 -7.71 1.92 14.78
N TYR A 252 -7.53 2.48 15.97
CA TYR A 252 -8.06 3.81 16.31
C TYR A 252 -7.39 4.94 15.53
N TYR A 253 -6.14 4.77 15.08
CA TYR A 253 -5.47 5.76 14.25
C TYR A 253 -6.27 6.04 12.97
N ASN A 254 -6.60 5.00 12.22
CA ASN A 254 -7.37 5.13 10.99
C ASN A 254 -8.85 5.45 11.25
N LEU A 255 -9.39 5.03 12.40
CA LEU A 255 -10.76 5.38 12.78
C LEU A 255 -10.90 6.89 12.99
N ILE A 256 -10.00 7.53 13.75
CA ILE A 256 -9.94 8.98 13.94
C ILE A 256 -9.76 9.70 12.59
N GLU A 257 -8.89 9.18 11.71
CA GLU A 257 -8.70 9.75 10.37
C GLU A 257 -10.00 9.72 9.57
N CYS A 258 -10.77 8.60 9.59
CA CYS A 258 -12.08 8.52 8.93
C CYS A 258 -13.05 9.54 9.48
N ASP A 259 -13.21 9.63 10.80
CA ASP A 259 -14.12 10.56 11.44
C ASP A 259 -13.75 12.02 11.12
N TYR A 260 -12.47 12.36 11.18
CA TYR A 260 -11.98 13.66 10.72
C TYR A 260 -12.36 13.96 9.26
N ARG A 261 -12.16 13.00 8.36
CA ARG A 261 -12.49 13.17 6.93
C ARG A 261 -13.99 13.31 6.69
N ILE A 262 -14.82 12.57 7.41
CA ILE A 262 -16.28 12.69 7.38
C ILE A 262 -16.71 14.09 7.86
N ALA A 263 -16.18 14.53 9.00
CA ALA A 263 -16.45 15.86 9.53
C ALA A 263 -16.06 16.97 8.55
N ARG A 264 -14.90 16.85 7.88
CA ARG A 264 -14.48 17.77 6.81
C ARG A 264 -15.44 17.77 5.62
N CYS A 265 -16.00 16.62 5.24
CA CYS A 265 -17.01 16.57 4.20
C CYS A 265 -18.29 17.32 4.62
N PHE A 266 -18.76 17.13 5.84
CA PHE A 266 -19.94 17.82 6.37
C PHE A 266 -19.74 19.32 6.50
N GLU A 267 -18.55 19.76 6.92
CA GLU A 267 -18.18 21.18 6.91
C GLU A 267 -18.31 21.77 5.50
N MET A 268 -17.74 21.09 4.49
CA MET A 268 -17.79 21.55 3.10
C MET A 268 -19.21 21.53 2.49
N MET A 269 -20.12 20.77 3.05
CA MET A 269 -21.55 20.75 2.69
C MET A 269 -22.39 21.74 3.49
N GLY A 270 -21.81 22.41 4.49
CA GLY A 270 -22.55 23.35 5.37
C GLY A 270 -23.52 22.63 6.33
N LEU A 271 -23.16 21.45 6.83
CA LEU A 271 -23.96 20.60 7.70
C LEU A 271 -23.35 20.51 9.13
N PRO A 272 -23.44 21.57 9.93
CA PRO A 272 -22.78 21.61 11.25
C PRO A 272 -23.35 20.59 12.26
N GLY A 273 -24.61 20.19 12.14
CA GLY A 273 -25.22 19.18 12.99
C GLY A 273 -24.58 17.79 12.79
N GLU A 274 -24.33 17.40 11.55
CA GLU A 274 -23.67 16.14 11.20
C GLU A 274 -22.19 16.13 11.63
N TRP A 275 -21.52 17.29 11.52
CA TRP A 275 -20.17 17.46 12.02
C TRP A 275 -20.10 17.21 13.55
N ALA A 276 -21.02 17.80 14.30
CA ALA A 276 -21.09 17.63 15.76
C ALA A 276 -21.37 16.16 16.16
N GLY A 277 -22.22 15.46 15.39
CA GLY A 277 -22.47 14.03 15.56
C GLY A 277 -21.21 13.20 15.42
N THR A 278 -20.39 13.50 14.41
CA THR A 278 -19.11 12.82 14.19
C THR A 278 -18.13 13.05 15.35
N ALA A 279 -18.05 14.27 15.89
CA ALA A 279 -17.21 14.59 17.04
C ALA A 279 -17.66 13.83 18.31
N ALA A 280 -18.97 13.70 18.53
CA ALA A 280 -19.52 12.90 19.63
C ALA A 280 -19.18 11.41 19.51
N ASP A 281 -19.20 10.86 18.29
CA ASP A 281 -18.78 9.47 18.03
C ASP A 281 -17.33 9.24 18.45
N VAL A 282 -16.42 10.17 18.12
CA VAL A 282 -14.99 10.09 18.51
C VAL A 282 -14.84 10.13 20.04
N SER A 283 -15.55 11.03 20.70
CA SER A 283 -15.53 11.10 22.18
C SER A 283 -15.95 9.77 22.83
N GLY A 284 -16.83 9.02 22.17
CA GLY A 284 -17.35 7.74 22.69
C GLY A 284 -16.29 6.64 22.81
N TYR A 285 -15.24 6.65 21.99
CA TYR A 285 -14.18 5.63 22.02
C TYR A 285 -12.81 6.15 22.47
N MET A 286 -12.69 7.45 22.84
CA MET A 286 -11.40 8.04 23.24
C MET A 286 -10.72 7.33 24.41
N GLY A 287 -11.49 6.74 25.32
CA GLY A 287 -10.95 5.96 26.45
C GLY A 287 -10.19 4.69 26.06
N GLU A 288 -10.34 4.24 24.82
CA GLU A 288 -9.65 3.06 24.27
C GLU A 288 -8.42 3.43 23.43
N VAL A 289 -8.24 4.73 23.13
CA VAL A 289 -7.16 5.22 22.27
C VAL A 289 -5.88 5.40 23.06
N SER A 290 -4.78 4.77 22.61
CA SER A 290 -3.47 4.92 23.26
C SER A 290 -2.96 6.37 23.20
N GLU A 291 -2.15 6.77 24.19
CA GLU A 291 -1.51 8.09 24.23
C GLU A 291 -0.67 8.37 22.97
N GLU A 292 0.04 7.36 22.46
CA GLU A 292 0.81 7.48 21.22
C GLU A 292 -0.10 7.81 20.02
N THR A 293 -1.24 7.15 19.90
CA THR A 293 -2.21 7.42 18.83
C THR A 293 -2.83 8.79 18.98
N GLN A 294 -3.16 9.21 20.19
CA GLN A 294 -3.68 10.55 20.47
C GLN A 294 -2.68 11.63 20.06
N GLU A 295 -1.40 11.44 20.41
CA GLU A 295 -0.32 12.36 20.01
C GLU A 295 -0.16 12.43 18.50
N ARG A 296 -0.15 11.30 17.82
CA ARG A 296 -0.02 11.21 16.34
C ARG A 296 -1.23 11.81 15.62
N GLN A 297 -2.41 11.82 16.25
CA GLN A 297 -3.67 12.33 15.70
C GLN A 297 -4.12 13.65 16.33
N ARG A 298 -3.27 14.32 17.09
CA ARG A 298 -3.58 15.53 17.86
C ARG A 298 -4.31 16.60 17.04
N GLU A 299 -3.78 16.98 15.87
CA GLU A 299 -4.39 18.02 15.02
C GLU A 299 -5.83 17.68 14.59
N ARG A 300 -6.12 16.39 14.36
CA ARG A 300 -7.45 15.92 13.98
C ARG A 300 -8.41 15.92 15.16
N LEU A 301 -7.92 15.50 16.33
CA LEU A 301 -8.68 15.53 17.56
C LEU A 301 -9.00 16.97 17.99
N GLU A 302 -8.04 17.89 17.87
CA GLU A 302 -8.27 19.34 18.08
C GLU A 302 -9.33 19.89 17.13
N TYR A 303 -9.25 19.56 15.83
CA TYR A 303 -10.26 19.96 14.85
C TYR A 303 -11.66 19.43 15.20
N LEU A 304 -11.75 18.20 15.71
CA LEU A 304 -13.00 17.58 16.15
C LEU A 304 -13.49 18.08 17.50
N GLY A 305 -12.70 18.90 18.22
CA GLY A 305 -13.04 19.40 19.55
C GLY A 305 -13.00 18.32 20.64
N VAL A 306 -12.22 17.25 20.41
CA VAL A 306 -12.12 16.08 21.29
C VAL A 306 -10.71 15.97 21.91
N ALA A 307 -9.83 16.96 21.72
CA ALA A 307 -8.51 16.98 22.33
C ALA A 307 -8.65 16.87 23.85
N GLY A 308 -7.95 15.88 24.46
CA GLY A 308 -7.98 15.65 25.89
C GLY A 308 -7.47 16.86 26.68
N GLU A 309 -8.08 17.04 27.85
CA GLU A 309 -7.60 17.99 28.87
C GLU A 309 -6.17 17.65 29.36
#